data_df883e81f40ee57d0ce7b9978d290421
#
_entry.id   df883e81f40ee57d0ce7b9978d290421
#
_cell.length_a   1.000
_cell.length_b   1.000
_cell.length_c   1.000
_cell.angle_alpha   90.00
_cell.angle_beta   90.00
_cell.angle_gamma   90.00
#
_symmetry.space_group_name_H-M   'P 1'
#
loop_
_entity.id
_entity.type
_entity.pdbx_description
1 polymer ?
#
loop_
_entity_poly.entity_id
_entity_poly.type
_entity_poly.pdbx_seq_one_letter_code
_entity_poly.pdbx_strand_id
1 'polypeptide(L)'
;LSPETAARIVDIVKKDNPNLMIITDDVYGTFSPHFRSLMAELPQNTLCVYSFSKYFGATGWRDAVIALHEENIFDRMIAHLPEEQKAILNKRYSSLTLAPERLKFIDRMVADSRQVALNHTAGLSLPQQTQMSLFASFAILDKENRYKNKMQEIIRRRLKALWDNTGFSLVDAACRIL
;
A
#
# COMPACT_ATOMS: atom_id res chain seq x y z
N LEU A 1 -9.84 -3.77 8.79
CA LEU A 1 -10.80 -2.85 9.44
C LEU A 1 -12.21 -3.34 9.19
N SER A 2 -13.10 -3.22 10.21
CA SER A 2 -14.53 -3.42 9.98
C SER A 2 -15.10 -2.27 9.15
N PRO A 3 -16.22 -2.48 8.42
CA PRO A 3 -16.88 -1.40 7.68
C PRO A 3 -17.23 -0.19 8.56
N GLU A 4 -17.69 -0.43 9.80
CA GLU A 4 -18.05 0.60 10.76
C GLU A 4 -16.82 1.41 11.18
N THR A 5 -15.70 0.73 11.46
CA THR A 5 -14.44 1.41 11.81
C THR A 5 -13.92 2.24 10.62
N ALA A 6 -13.99 1.69 9.41
CA ALA A 6 -13.62 2.43 8.21
C ALA A 6 -14.49 3.68 8.02
N ALA A 7 -15.80 3.55 8.15
CA ALA A 7 -16.73 4.68 8.05
C ALA A 7 -16.43 5.76 9.10
N ARG A 8 -16.12 5.35 10.34
CA ARG A 8 -15.76 6.29 11.41
C ARG A 8 -14.46 7.04 11.11
N ILE A 9 -13.45 6.37 10.56
CA ILE A 9 -12.21 7.02 10.13
C ILE A 9 -12.50 8.03 9.02
N VAL A 10 -13.31 7.65 8.03
CA VAL A 10 -13.71 8.54 6.93
C VAL A 10 -14.42 9.80 7.48
N ASP A 11 -15.32 9.63 8.44
CA ASP A 11 -16.02 10.74 9.07
C ASP A 11 -15.08 11.70 9.81
N ILE A 12 -14.15 11.16 10.60
CA ILE A 12 -13.13 11.95 11.31
C ILE A 12 -12.27 12.73 10.31
N VAL A 13 -11.80 12.07 9.25
CA VAL A 13 -10.98 12.76 8.24
C VAL A 13 -11.76 13.88 7.58
N LYS A 14 -12.99 13.62 7.15
CA LYS A 14 -13.79 14.62 6.42
C LYS A 14 -14.25 15.79 7.28
N LYS A 15 -14.54 15.55 8.57
CA LYS A 15 -15.14 16.56 9.46
C LYS A 15 -14.11 17.27 10.33
N ASP A 16 -13.20 16.50 10.91
CA ASP A 16 -12.36 17.00 12.00
C ASP A 16 -10.90 17.22 11.56
N ASN A 17 -10.37 16.38 10.66
CA ASN A 17 -8.97 16.49 10.24
C ASN A 17 -8.79 16.18 8.74
N PRO A 18 -9.15 17.10 7.84
CA PRO A 18 -9.07 16.88 6.40
C PRO A 18 -7.64 16.73 5.87
N ASN A 19 -6.63 17.09 6.67
CA ASN A 19 -5.22 16.96 6.33
C ASN A 19 -4.56 15.72 6.99
N LEU A 20 -5.34 14.79 7.54
CA LEU A 20 -4.78 13.56 8.09
C LEU A 20 -4.14 12.73 6.98
N MET A 21 -2.85 12.45 7.12
CA MET A 21 -2.10 11.56 6.24
C MET A 21 -2.22 10.12 6.73
N ILE A 22 -2.64 9.22 5.84
CA ILE A 22 -2.89 7.81 6.14
C ILE A 22 -1.94 6.95 5.32
N ILE A 23 -1.34 5.96 5.97
CA ILE A 23 -0.60 4.88 5.29
C ILE A 23 -1.38 3.59 5.53
N THR A 24 -1.76 2.89 4.46
CA THR A 24 -2.37 1.56 4.54
C THR A 24 -1.41 0.50 4.04
N ASP A 25 -1.28 -0.58 4.81
CA ASP A 25 -0.65 -1.81 4.37
C ASP A 25 -1.73 -2.80 3.92
N ASP A 26 -1.95 -2.87 2.62
CA ASP A 26 -3.01 -3.70 2.02
C ASP A 26 -2.48 -5.07 1.54
N VAL A 27 -1.27 -5.45 1.96
CA VAL A 27 -0.58 -6.68 1.52
C VAL A 27 -1.42 -7.94 1.75
N TYR A 28 -2.18 -8.01 2.83
CA TYR A 28 -3.05 -9.13 3.15
C TYR A 28 -4.52 -8.91 2.74
N GLY A 29 -4.86 -7.76 2.19
CA GLY A 29 -6.24 -7.43 1.86
C GLY A 29 -6.90 -8.42 0.90
N THR A 30 -6.15 -8.95 -0.07
CA THR A 30 -6.64 -9.95 -1.03
C THR A 30 -7.10 -11.27 -0.41
N PHE A 31 -6.63 -11.60 0.78
CA PHE A 31 -7.05 -12.81 1.51
C PHE A 31 -8.35 -12.62 2.30
N SER A 32 -8.73 -11.39 2.60
CA SER A 32 -9.94 -11.08 3.33
C SER A 32 -11.14 -11.00 2.39
N PRO A 33 -12.24 -11.73 2.66
CA PRO A 33 -13.49 -11.53 1.94
C PRO A 33 -13.98 -10.08 2.10
N HIS A 34 -14.46 -9.50 1.02
CA HIS A 34 -15.03 -8.13 1.01
C HIS A 34 -14.07 -7.04 1.50
N PHE A 35 -12.75 -7.29 1.44
CA PHE A 35 -11.77 -6.27 1.78
C PHE A 35 -11.95 -5.01 0.91
N ARG A 36 -11.95 -3.87 1.56
CA ARG A 36 -11.94 -2.56 0.93
C ARG A 36 -10.87 -1.69 1.59
N SER A 37 -9.95 -1.20 0.79
CA SER A 37 -8.90 -0.30 1.24
C SER A 37 -9.47 1.06 1.64
N LEU A 38 -8.87 1.71 2.64
CA LEU A 38 -9.15 3.11 2.94
C LEU A 38 -8.82 4.04 1.78
N MET A 39 -7.91 3.64 0.89
CA MET A 39 -7.62 4.38 -0.34
C MET A 39 -8.84 4.51 -1.26
N ALA A 40 -9.78 3.56 -1.23
CA ALA A 40 -11.02 3.65 -1.99
C ALA A 40 -11.99 4.71 -1.45
N GLU A 41 -11.92 5.02 -0.15
CA GLU A 41 -12.79 6.00 0.51
C GLU A 41 -12.14 7.38 0.65
N LEU A 42 -10.84 7.41 0.85
CA LEU A 42 -10.01 8.59 1.12
C LEU A 42 -8.78 8.62 0.19
N PRO A 43 -8.96 8.61 -1.14
CA PRO A 43 -7.83 8.47 -2.07
C PRO A 43 -6.80 9.60 -1.91
N GLN A 44 -7.24 10.81 -1.67
CA GLN A 44 -6.34 11.96 -1.54
C GLN A 44 -5.52 11.95 -0.24
N ASN A 45 -6.03 11.28 0.81
CA ASN A 45 -5.40 11.22 2.12
C ASN A 45 -4.51 9.99 2.31
N THR A 46 -4.60 9.01 1.41
CA THR A 46 -4.04 7.68 1.64
C THR A 46 -2.88 7.38 0.70
N LEU A 47 -1.78 6.93 1.29
CA LEU A 47 -0.70 6.22 0.62
C LEU A 47 -0.92 4.73 0.86
N CYS A 48 -1.12 3.97 -0.21
CA CYS A 48 -1.37 2.54 -0.14
C CYS A 48 -0.11 1.75 -0.47
N VAL A 49 0.24 0.81 0.38
CA VAL A 49 1.35 -0.13 0.16
C VAL A 49 0.76 -1.50 -0.17
N TYR A 50 1.21 -2.08 -1.28
CA TYR A 50 0.88 -3.44 -1.68
C TYR A 50 2.14 -4.22 -2.04
N SER A 51 2.18 -5.52 -1.73
CA SER A 51 3.29 -6.39 -2.10
C SER A 51 2.79 -7.67 -2.78
N PHE A 52 3.48 -8.07 -3.82
CA PHE A 52 3.26 -9.35 -4.51
C PHE A 52 3.72 -10.57 -3.68
N SER A 53 4.50 -10.31 -2.64
CA SER A 53 5.15 -11.35 -1.84
C SER A 53 4.20 -12.41 -1.26
N LYS A 54 3.02 -12.00 -0.81
CA LYS A 54 2.11 -12.89 -0.05
C LYS A 54 1.11 -13.58 -0.95
N TYR A 55 0.36 -12.81 -1.72
CA TYR A 55 -0.72 -13.35 -2.54
C TYR A 55 -0.22 -14.29 -3.63
N PHE A 56 0.88 -13.94 -4.27
CA PHE A 56 1.50 -14.75 -5.33
C PHE A 56 2.62 -15.69 -4.85
N GLY A 57 2.91 -15.71 -3.54
CA GLY A 57 3.98 -16.55 -2.98
C GLY A 57 5.39 -16.13 -3.39
N ALA A 58 5.57 -14.89 -3.83
CA ALA A 58 6.82 -14.36 -4.39
C ALA A 58 7.69 -13.61 -3.36
N THR A 59 7.81 -14.13 -2.15
CA THR A 59 8.47 -13.45 -1.02
C THR A 59 9.93 -13.10 -1.28
N GLY A 60 10.65 -13.94 -2.01
CA GLY A 60 12.07 -13.75 -2.32
C GLY A 60 12.35 -12.64 -3.34
N TRP A 61 11.39 -12.28 -4.16
CA TRP A 61 11.56 -11.27 -5.21
C TRP A 61 11.52 -9.83 -4.69
N ARG A 62 10.94 -9.61 -3.52
CA ARG A 62 10.82 -8.29 -2.87
C ARG A 62 10.10 -7.24 -3.72
N ASP A 63 9.09 -7.68 -4.47
CA ASP A 63 8.30 -6.83 -5.36
C ASP A 63 7.13 -6.19 -4.58
N ALA A 64 7.05 -4.87 -4.66
CA ALA A 64 6.00 -4.09 -4.01
C ALA A 64 5.62 -2.88 -4.87
N VAL A 65 4.45 -2.34 -4.59
CA VAL A 65 3.92 -1.12 -5.23
C VAL A 65 3.45 -0.17 -4.14
N ILE A 66 3.76 1.11 -4.32
CA ILE A 66 3.16 2.20 -3.57
C ILE A 66 2.23 2.95 -4.51
N ALA A 67 0.97 3.08 -4.12
CA ALA A 67 -0.02 3.84 -4.85
C ALA A 67 -0.36 5.14 -4.11
N LEU A 68 -0.43 6.22 -4.86
CA LEU A 68 -0.77 7.55 -4.38
C LEU A 68 -1.69 8.22 -5.39
N HIS A 69 -2.73 8.89 -4.92
CA HIS A 69 -3.63 9.64 -5.80
C HIS A 69 -2.90 10.84 -6.41
N GLU A 70 -3.21 11.19 -7.65
CA GLU A 70 -2.59 12.33 -8.33
C GLU A 70 -2.79 13.64 -7.56
N GLU A 71 -4.02 13.85 -7.08
CA GLU A 71 -4.37 14.97 -6.21
C GLU A 71 -4.33 14.53 -4.75
N ASN A 72 -3.15 14.50 -4.15
CA ASN A 72 -2.96 14.02 -2.78
C ASN A 72 -2.65 15.15 -1.80
N ILE A 73 -2.91 14.91 -0.53
CA ILE A 73 -2.64 15.92 0.52
C ILE A 73 -1.15 16.08 0.80
N PHE A 74 -0.32 15.08 0.50
CA PHE A 74 1.12 15.15 0.75
C PHE A 74 1.76 16.25 -0.08
N ASP A 75 1.43 16.34 -1.38
CA ASP A 75 1.87 17.41 -2.26
C ASP A 75 1.31 18.77 -1.81
N ARG A 76 0.03 18.82 -1.42
CA ARG A 76 -0.58 20.05 -0.90
C ARG A 76 0.11 20.53 0.38
N MET A 77 0.40 19.64 1.32
CA MET A 77 1.09 19.99 2.56
C MET A 77 2.51 20.49 2.31
N ILE A 78 3.25 19.87 1.38
CA ILE A 78 4.56 20.36 0.96
C ILE A 78 4.48 21.78 0.36
N ALA A 79 3.48 22.02 -0.48
CA ALA A 79 3.28 23.35 -1.07
C ALA A 79 2.99 24.45 -0.04
N HIS A 80 2.42 24.09 1.12
CA HIS A 80 2.09 25.02 2.20
C HIS A 80 3.18 25.13 3.30
N LEU A 81 4.30 24.42 3.17
CA LEU A 81 5.42 24.58 4.11
C LEU A 81 5.96 26.01 4.10
N PRO A 82 6.46 26.50 5.25
CA PRO A 82 7.24 27.74 5.30
C PRO A 82 8.43 27.71 4.34
N GLU A 83 8.79 28.85 3.79
CA GLU A 83 9.86 28.96 2.77
C GLU A 83 11.21 28.39 3.25
N GLU A 84 11.53 28.57 4.53
CA GLU A 84 12.73 27.99 5.12
C GLU A 84 12.72 26.46 5.05
N GLN A 85 11.58 25.84 5.36
CA GLN A 85 11.43 24.38 5.28
C GLN A 85 11.43 23.87 3.84
N LYS A 86 10.81 24.62 2.92
CA LYS A 86 10.90 24.33 1.48
C LYS A 86 12.34 24.38 0.98
N ALA A 87 13.10 25.37 1.41
CA ALA A 87 14.52 25.50 1.04
C ALA A 87 15.35 24.30 1.51
N ILE A 88 15.15 23.86 2.77
CA ILE A 88 15.80 22.65 3.30
C ILE A 88 15.40 21.41 2.48
N LEU A 89 14.11 21.26 2.23
CA LEU A 89 13.58 20.15 1.45
C LEU A 89 14.14 20.12 0.03
N ASN A 90 14.18 21.27 -0.64
CA ASN A 90 14.69 21.39 -2.00
C ASN A 90 16.20 21.13 -2.06
N LYS A 91 16.96 21.59 -1.06
CA LYS A 91 18.38 21.30 -0.95
C LYS A 91 18.67 19.79 -0.91
N ARG A 92 17.82 19.00 -0.25
CA ARG A 92 17.95 17.54 -0.19
C ARG A 92 17.98 16.88 -1.57
N TYR A 93 17.21 17.43 -2.51
CA TYR A 93 17.05 16.86 -3.86
C TYR A 93 17.80 17.63 -4.96
N SER A 94 18.56 18.65 -4.61
CA SER A 94 19.27 19.51 -5.58
C SER A 94 20.32 18.79 -6.42
N SER A 95 20.84 17.66 -5.94
CA SER A 95 21.77 16.82 -6.71
C SER A 95 21.08 15.96 -7.77
N LEU A 96 19.76 15.83 -7.73
CA LEU A 96 18.99 14.96 -8.62
C LEU A 96 18.31 15.71 -9.76
N THR A 97 17.99 16.99 -9.55
CA THR A 97 17.28 17.81 -10.52
C THR A 97 17.63 19.30 -10.34
N LEU A 98 17.54 20.04 -11.44
CA LEU A 98 17.70 21.50 -11.43
C LEU A 98 16.45 22.23 -10.90
N ALA A 99 15.32 21.54 -10.78
CA ALA A 99 14.05 22.10 -10.31
C ALA A 99 13.46 21.22 -9.18
N PRO A 100 14.13 21.12 -8.00
CA PRO A 100 13.69 20.27 -6.90
C PRO A 100 12.33 20.67 -6.31
N GLU A 101 11.93 21.93 -6.48
CA GLU A 101 10.63 22.45 -6.07
C GLU A 101 9.45 21.85 -6.85
N ARG A 102 9.71 21.29 -8.05
CA ARG A 102 8.70 20.65 -8.90
C ARG A 102 8.48 19.17 -8.60
N LEU A 103 9.35 18.56 -7.80
CA LEU A 103 9.22 17.14 -7.46
C LEU A 103 7.94 16.90 -6.65
N LYS A 104 7.10 16.03 -7.15
CA LYS A 104 5.95 15.51 -6.41
C LYS A 104 6.41 14.62 -5.26
N PHE A 105 5.55 14.38 -4.28
CA PHE A 105 5.86 13.53 -3.13
C PHE A 105 6.29 12.13 -3.56
N ILE A 106 5.63 11.56 -4.57
CA ILE A 106 5.99 10.23 -5.08
C ILE A 106 7.41 10.22 -5.68
N ASP A 107 7.82 11.27 -6.38
CA ASP A 107 9.17 11.38 -6.95
C ASP A 107 10.22 11.48 -5.85
N ARG A 108 9.91 12.21 -4.77
CA ARG A 108 10.76 12.32 -3.58
C ARG A 108 10.93 10.97 -2.91
N MET A 109 9.87 10.17 -2.78
CA MET A 109 9.95 8.80 -2.24
C MET A 109 10.83 7.90 -3.11
N VAL A 110 10.72 7.99 -4.43
CA VAL A 110 11.60 7.26 -5.36
C VAL A 110 13.05 7.66 -5.17
N ALA A 111 13.32 8.97 -5.08
CA ALA A 111 14.66 9.50 -4.86
C ALA A 111 15.24 8.99 -3.52
N ASP A 112 14.47 9.09 -2.44
CA ASP A 112 14.89 8.64 -1.11
C ASP A 112 15.14 7.12 -1.08
N SER A 113 14.30 6.32 -1.73
CA SER A 113 14.49 4.88 -1.79
C SER A 113 15.82 4.49 -2.44
N ARG A 114 16.24 5.24 -3.45
CA ARG A 114 17.53 5.03 -4.14
C ARG A 114 18.73 5.45 -3.30
N GLN A 115 18.56 6.40 -2.39
CA GLN A 115 19.64 6.85 -1.50
C GLN A 115 19.86 5.90 -0.32
N VAL A 116 18.78 5.27 0.16
CA VAL A 116 18.82 4.44 1.39
C VAL A 116 19.42 3.05 1.12
N ALA A 117 19.26 2.51 -0.09
CA ALA A 117 19.72 1.16 -0.39
C ALA A 117 20.57 1.15 -1.66
N LEU A 118 21.85 0.86 -1.52
CA LEU A 118 22.79 0.68 -2.65
C LEU A 118 22.26 -0.30 -3.70
N ASN A 119 21.50 -1.31 -3.27
CA ASN A 119 20.90 -2.31 -4.15
C ASN A 119 19.67 -1.80 -4.93
N HIS A 120 19.16 -0.61 -4.61
CA HIS A 120 17.97 -0.02 -5.23
C HIS A 120 18.27 1.19 -6.13
N THR A 121 19.53 1.48 -6.38
CA THR A 121 19.96 2.64 -7.16
C THR A 121 19.45 2.64 -8.60
N ALA A 122 19.25 1.47 -9.19
CA ALA A 122 18.73 1.31 -10.55
C ALA A 122 17.21 1.02 -10.63
N GLY A 123 16.52 0.96 -9.50
CA GLY A 123 15.12 0.51 -9.42
C GLY A 123 14.99 -1.01 -9.59
N LEU A 124 13.79 -1.46 -9.99
CA LEU A 124 13.53 -2.89 -10.20
C LEU A 124 14.28 -3.42 -11.42
N SER A 125 14.90 -4.59 -11.28
CA SER A 125 15.52 -5.30 -12.39
C SER A 125 14.48 -5.74 -13.44
N LEU A 126 14.92 -5.99 -14.66
CA LEU A 126 14.03 -6.49 -15.72
C LEU A 126 13.30 -7.78 -15.33
N PRO A 127 13.94 -8.80 -14.70
CA PRO A 127 13.23 -9.98 -14.23
C PRO A 127 12.11 -9.64 -13.23
N GLN A 128 12.34 -8.73 -12.28
CA GLN A 128 11.32 -8.29 -11.32
C GLN A 128 10.16 -7.59 -12.01
N GLN A 129 10.43 -6.66 -12.93
CA GLN A 129 9.40 -5.97 -13.71
C GLN A 129 8.56 -6.96 -14.52
N THR A 130 9.21 -7.95 -15.17
CA THR A 130 8.54 -9.00 -15.92
C THR A 130 7.65 -9.84 -15.01
N GLN A 131 8.14 -10.25 -13.85
CA GLN A 131 7.40 -11.03 -12.86
C GLN A 131 6.15 -10.27 -12.38
N MET A 132 6.30 -9.01 -12.00
CA MET A 132 5.18 -8.15 -11.57
C MET A 132 4.14 -8.00 -12.69
N SER A 133 4.59 -7.79 -13.92
CA SER A 133 3.69 -7.67 -15.08
C SER A 133 2.91 -8.96 -15.33
N LEU A 134 3.55 -10.13 -15.21
CA LEU A 134 2.89 -11.43 -15.32
C LEU A 134 1.86 -11.64 -14.22
N PHE A 135 2.17 -11.32 -12.97
CA PHE A 135 1.22 -11.42 -11.86
C PHE A 135 0.04 -10.46 -12.03
N ALA A 136 0.29 -9.23 -12.43
CA ALA A 136 -0.76 -8.25 -12.69
C ALA A 136 -1.66 -8.70 -13.85
N SER A 137 -1.08 -9.18 -14.94
CA SER A 137 -1.81 -9.72 -16.09
C SER A 137 -2.65 -10.93 -15.71
N PHE A 138 -2.10 -11.86 -14.94
CA PHE A 138 -2.84 -13.01 -14.42
C PHE A 138 -4.04 -12.58 -13.60
N ALA A 139 -3.86 -11.63 -12.67
CA ALA A 139 -4.95 -11.12 -11.84
C ALA A 139 -6.06 -10.43 -12.67
N ILE A 140 -5.69 -9.69 -13.73
CA ILE A 140 -6.65 -9.04 -14.64
C ILE A 140 -7.42 -10.07 -15.48
N LEU A 141 -6.76 -11.15 -15.90
CA LEU A 141 -7.36 -12.21 -16.72
C LEU A 141 -8.27 -13.15 -15.92
N ASP A 142 -8.03 -13.30 -14.61
CA ASP A 142 -8.86 -14.11 -13.70
C ASP A 142 -10.16 -13.36 -13.31
N LYS A 143 -10.99 -13.06 -14.30
CA LYS A 143 -12.24 -12.30 -14.13
C LYS A 143 -13.21 -12.91 -13.12
N GLU A 144 -13.17 -14.22 -12.95
CA GLU A 144 -14.01 -14.96 -12.01
C GLU A 144 -13.38 -15.05 -10.61
N ASN A 145 -12.21 -14.47 -10.41
CA ASN A 145 -11.44 -14.55 -9.16
C ASN A 145 -11.22 -16.00 -8.67
N ARG A 146 -11.04 -16.94 -9.58
CA ARG A 146 -10.88 -18.37 -9.25
C ARG A 146 -9.69 -18.60 -8.33
N TYR A 147 -8.55 -18.00 -8.63
CA TYR A 147 -7.35 -18.10 -7.82
C TYR A 147 -7.57 -17.51 -6.42
N LYS A 148 -8.11 -16.29 -6.36
CA LYS A 148 -8.43 -15.60 -5.10
C LYS A 148 -9.36 -16.42 -4.22
N ASN A 149 -10.46 -16.91 -4.78
CA ASN A 149 -11.45 -17.72 -4.05
C ASN A 149 -10.82 -19.01 -3.53
N LYS A 150 -9.98 -19.67 -4.35
CA LYS A 150 -9.27 -20.88 -3.95
C LYS A 150 -8.28 -20.66 -2.83
N MET A 151 -7.51 -19.59 -2.91
CA MET A 151 -6.57 -19.21 -1.84
C MET A 151 -7.28 -18.90 -0.53
N GLN A 152 -8.38 -18.16 -0.57
CA GLN A 152 -9.21 -17.87 0.61
C GLN A 152 -9.81 -19.14 1.22
N GLU A 153 -10.27 -20.08 0.40
CA GLU A 153 -10.77 -21.39 0.85
C GLU A 153 -9.68 -22.19 1.58
N ILE A 154 -8.49 -22.29 0.98
CA ILE A 154 -7.36 -23.03 1.57
C ILE A 154 -6.97 -22.41 2.92
N ILE A 155 -6.87 -21.09 3.00
CA ILE A 155 -6.51 -20.39 4.24
C ILE A 155 -7.55 -20.64 5.32
N ARG A 156 -8.85 -20.49 5.01
CA ARG A 156 -9.92 -20.75 5.98
C ARG A 156 -9.90 -22.19 6.49
N ARG A 157 -9.70 -23.16 5.59
CA ARG A 157 -9.61 -24.57 5.97
C ARG A 157 -8.44 -24.82 6.91
N ARG A 158 -7.27 -24.29 6.60
CA ARG A 158 -6.06 -24.43 7.44
C ARG A 158 -6.22 -23.74 8.79
N LEU A 159 -6.80 -22.54 8.78
CA LEU A 159 -7.08 -21.81 10.00
C LEU A 159 -8.03 -22.57 10.91
N LYS A 160 -9.15 -23.08 10.35
CA LYS A 160 -10.10 -23.91 11.11
C LYS A 160 -9.43 -25.13 11.70
N ALA A 161 -8.65 -25.88 10.92
CA ALA A 161 -7.94 -27.05 11.40
C ALA A 161 -6.94 -26.71 12.53
N LEU A 162 -6.29 -25.56 12.47
CA LEU A 162 -5.40 -25.10 13.52
C LEU A 162 -6.17 -24.82 14.82
N TRP A 163 -7.27 -24.05 14.74
CA TRP A 163 -8.01 -23.63 15.94
C TRP A 163 -8.84 -24.75 16.54
N ASP A 164 -9.47 -25.61 15.74
CA ASP A 164 -10.24 -26.74 16.22
C ASP A 164 -9.40 -27.70 17.09
N ASN A 165 -8.08 -27.72 16.89
CA ASN A 165 -7.17 -28.63 17.63
C ASN A 165 -6.44 -27.95 18.80
N THR A 166 -6.58 -26.63 19.00
CA THR A 166 -5.83 -25.91 20.05
C THR A 166 -6.64 -25.65 21.32
N GLY A 167 -7.96 -25.82 21.28
CA GLY A 167 -8.86 -25.49 22.39
C GLY A 167 -9.00 -23.96 22.63
N PHE A 168 -8.42 -23.11 21.80
CA PHE A 168 -8.61 -21.67 21.86
C PHE A 168 -9.81 -21.24 21.03
N SER A 169 -10.60 -20.30 21.54
CA SER A 169 -11.64 -19.64 20.75
C SER A 169 -11.02 -18.61 19.82
N LEU A 170 -11.44 -18.62 18.57
CA LEU A 170 -11.06 -17.57 17.61
C LEU A 170 -11.75 -16.28 18.05
N VAL A 171 -10.97 -15.26 18.42
CA VAL A 171 -11.52 -13.93 18.66
C VAL A 171 -12.05 -13.43 17.32
N ASP A 172 -13.32 -13.05 17.31
CA ASP A 172 -13.98 -12.47 16.13
C ASP A 172 -13.45 -11.07 15.88
N ALA A 173 -12.19 -10.98 15.47
CA ALA A 173 -11.61 -9.73 15.05
C ALA A 173 -12.26 -9.30 13.74
N ALA A 174 -12.58 -8.02 13.62
CA ALA A 174 -13.12 -7.41 12.40
C ALA A 174 -12.23 -7.65 11.16
N CYS A 175 -10.99 -8.06 11.37
CA CYS A 175 -10.05 -8.50 10.37
C CYS A 175 -9.87 -10.02 10.49
N ARG A 176 -10.78 -10.79 9.91
CA ARG A 176 -10.67 -12.25 9.81
C ARG A 176 -9.70 -12.65 8.71
N ILE A 177 -8.49 -12.12 8.74
CA ILE A 177 -7.45 -12.49 7.77
C ILE A 177 -6.75 -13.77 8.21
N LEU A 178 -6.86 -14.11 9.45
CA LEU A 178 -6.24 -15.30 10.02
C LEU A 178 -7.29 -16.34 10.32
#